data_e86fa15cd8039bfbbec4164161ad4a6d
#
_entry.id   e86fa15cd8039bfbbec4164161ad4a6d
#
_cell.length_a   1.000
_cell.length_b   1.000
_cell.length_c   1.000
_cell.angle_alpha   90.00
_cell.angle_beta   90.00
_cell.angle_gamma   90.00
#
_symmetry.space_group_name_H-M   'P 1'
#
loop_
_entity.id
_entity.type
_entity.pdbx_description
1 polymer ?
#
loop_
_entity_poly.entity_id
_entity_poly.type
_entity_poly.pdbx_seq_one_letter_code
_entity_poly.pdbx_strand_id
1 'polypeptide(L)'
;MSRTLRASLGLAVTATIALTGTAGAAESQSSTDDQLLFYNHAYAVVDRETADAIEHSEFLREFADFEVRTTTGGDFTWTGRYLYGHETYLEFFGEGDLPGQDAEFGSSGLGISTEHAGDMATVAQNLVDQGIEPAEGLQTRDFGDGVRVPWFEYLRSTSEQYEAFDPFAMEYRSEYFADPRSNTGPESYPGDVSRARYLPDRYQDHLMRDVTAIHLGVPERDLATTVPLLEAGGYDVQTTSTGIVVDDGGTLIRLDGVPRAEAGLRSIEMSLNGPVLDQQVEQIGNSTLYVGPRDRAVWEFDAPE
;
A
#
# COMPACT_ATOMS: atom_id res chain seq x y z
N MET A 1 8.22 8.65 81.41
CA MET A 1 7.89 7.27 80.93
C MET A 1 8.48 7.11 79.54
N SER A 2 9.69 6.59 79.47
CA SER A 2 10.45 6.34 78.22
C SER A 2 10.05 5.04 77.68
N ARG A 3 9.76 4.97 76.33
CA ARG A 3 9.72 3.73 75.60
C ARG A 3 10.72 3.81 74.43
N THR A 4 11.77 3.06 74.53
CA THR A 4 12.80 2.79 73.57
C THR A 4 12.26 1.93 72.44
N LEU A 5 12.42 2.39 71.20
CA LEU A 5 12.20 1.57 69.98
C LEU A 5 13.56 0.95 69.58
N ARG A 6 13.53 -0.38 69.44
CA ARG A 6 14.67 -1.16 68.91
C ARG A 6 14.55 -1.16 67.38
N ALA A 7 15.62 -0.78 66.70
CA ALA A 7 15.81 -0.95 65.29
C ALA A 7 16.35 -2.33 64.99
N SER A 8 15.70 -3.07 64.10
CA SER A 8 16.17 -4.35 63.56
C SER A 8 16.81 -4.09 62.17
N LEU A 9 18.11 -4.42 62.10
CA LEU A 9 18.87 -4.39 60.85
C LEU A 9 18.53 -5.66 60.06
N GLY A 10 17.90 -5.50 58.89
CA GLY A 10 17.69 -6.56 57.91
C GLY A 10 18.79 -6.52 56.85
N LEU A 11 19.58 -7.59 56.78
CA LEU A 11 20.63 -7.81 55.79
C LEU A 11 19.99 -8.24 54.46
N ALA A 12 20.03 -7.39 53.46
CA ALA A 12 19.59 -7.72 52.11
C ALA A 12 20.79 -8.31 51.34
N VAL A 13 20.70 -9.58 51.00
CA VAL A 13 21.66 -10.27 50.10
C VAL A 13 21.16 -10.00 48.67
N THR A 14 21.88 -9.18 47.93
CA THR A 14 21.71 -8.98 46.49
C THR A 14 22.45 -10.08 45.72
N ALA A 15 21.71 -11.03 45.17
CA ALA A 15 22.26 -12.00 44.21
C ALA A 15 22.24 -11.35 42.80
N THR A 16 23.42 -10.99 42.31
CA THR A 16 23.60 -10.53 40.92
C THR A 16 23.70 -11.77 40.02
N ILE A 17 22.64 -12.05 39.27
CA ILE A 17 22.67 -13.02 38.17
C ILE A 17 23.14 -12.27 36.92
N ALA A 18 24.39 -12.54 36.52
CA ALA A 18 24.89 -12.12 35.21
C ALA A 18 24.36 -13.10 34.16
N LEU A 19 23.34 -12.71 33.42
CA LEU A 19 22.95 -13.37 32.17
C LEU A 19 23.84 -12.80 31.04
N THR A 20 24.89 -13.50 30.69
CA THR A 20 25.57 -13.37 29.41
C THR A 20 24.84 -14.21 28.38
N GLY A 21 23.81 -13.70 27.81
CA GLY A 21 23.15 -14.25 26.63
C GLY A 21 23.45 -13.35 25.45
N THR A 22 24.48 -13.64 24.68
CA THR A 22 24.63 -13.11 23.32
C THR A 22 23.65 -13.87 22.42
N ALA A 23 22.40 -13.42 22.39
CA ALA A 23 21.53 -13.72 21.29
C ALA A 23 21.96 -12.81 20.13
N GLY A 24 22.74 -13.34 19.21
CA GLY A 24 22.91 -12.76 17.90
C GLY A 24 21.55 -12.83 17.20
N ALA A 25 20.82 -11.73 17.20
CA ALA A 25 19.80 -11.52 16.18
C ALA A 25 20.57 -11.48 14.85
N ALA A 26 20.44 -12.55 14.07
CA ALA A 26 20.72 -12.46 12.65
C ALA A 26 19.63 -11.52 12.11
N GLU A 27 19.96 -10.25 11.92
CA GLU A 27 19.26 -9.39 11.00
C GLU A 27 19.44 -10.07 9.64
N SER A 28 18.40 -10.75 9.16
CA SER A 28 18.29 -11.09 7.75
C SER A 28 18.09 -9.76 7.02
N GLN A 29 19.20 -9.13 6.65
CA GLN A 29 19.17 -8.16 5.56
C GLN A 29 18.82 -8.99 4.33
N SER A 30 17.52 -9.01 3.95
CA SER A 30 17.15 -9.34 2.60
C SER A 30 17.90 -8.33 1.72
N SER A 31 18.75 -8.82 0.83
CA SER A 31 19.49 -7.97 -0.08
C SER A 31 18.47 -7.29 -0.97
N THR A 32 18.39 -5.97 -0.93
CA THR A 32 17.57 -5.14 -1.82
C THR A 32 17.94 -5.31 -3.30
N ASP A 33 19.02 -6.04 -3.59
CA ASP A 33 19.51 -6.32 -4.96
C ASP A 33 18.63 -7.30 -5.75
N ASP A 34 17.77 -8.09 -5.10
CA ASP A 34 16.88 -9.07 -5.75
C ASP A 34 15.41 -8.62 -5.80
N GLN A 35 15.07 -7.46 -5.20
CA GLN A 35 13.71 -6.92 -5.19
C GLN A 35 13.39 -6.30 -6.55
N LEU A 36 12.35 -6.82 -7.22
CA LEU A 36 11.88 -6.36 -8.53
C LEU A 36 10.60 -5.54 -8.47
N LEU A 37 9.74 -5.83 -7.49
CA LEU A 37 8.45 -5.18 -7.34
C LEU A 37 8.37 -4.43 -6.01
N PHE A 38 7.78 -3.24 -6.04
CA PHE A 38 7.63 -2.33 -4.91
C PHE A 38 6.17 -1.88 -4.81
N TYR A 39 5.68 -1.62 -3.60
CA TYR A 39 4.35 -1.08 -3.42
C TYR A 39 4.20 0.24 -4.17
N ASN A 40 3.25 0.30 -5.09
CA ASN A 40 2.93 1.49 -5.87
C ASN A 40 1.67 2.16 -5.32
N HIS A 41 0.56 1.41 -5.27
CA HIS A 41 -0.70 1.90 -4.74
C HIS A 41 -1.61 0.76 -4.28
N ALA A 42 -2.59 1.12 -3.50
CA ALA A 42 -3.76 0.29 -3.32
C ALA A 42 -5.01 1.07 -3.70
N TYR A 43 -6.00 0.37 -4.26
CA TYR A 43 -7.34 0.90 -4.33
C TYR A 43 -8.26 0.18 -3.35
N ALA A 44 -9.26 0.90 -2.84
CA ALA A 44 -10.27 0.35 -1.96
C ALA A 44 -11.65 0.89 -2.30
N VAL A 45 -12.64 0.02 -2.34
CA VAL A 45 -14.06 0.38 -2.44
C VAL A 45 -14.62 0.45 -1.04
N VAL A 46 -14.86 1.68 -0.59
CA VAL A 46 -15.44 1.98 0.72
C VAL A 46 -16.95 2.18 0.59
N ASP A 47 -17.65 2.19 1.72
CA ASP A 47 -19.07 2.53 1.72
C ASP A 47 -19.32 3.94 1.14
N ARG A 48 -20.54 4.18 0.69
CA ARG A 48 -20.88 5.45 0.00
C ARG A 48 -20.69 6.67 0.89
N GLU A 49 -21.03 6.59 2.18
CA GLU A 49 -20.88 7.70 3.13
C GLU A 49 -19.41 8.08 3.29
N THR A 50 -18.54 7.08 3.42
CA THR A 50 -17.09 7.30 3.53
C THR A 50 -16.50 7.87 2.23
N ALA A 51 -16.91 7.35 1.07
CA ALA A 51 -16.45 7.88 -0.21
C ALA A 51 -16.84 9.34 -0.42
N ASP A 52 -18.09 9.71 -0.09
CA ASP A 52 -18.56 11.07 -0.19
C ASP A 52 -17.87 11.99 0.83
N ALA A 53 -17.61 11.49 2.05
CA ALA A 53 -16.85 12.23 3.05
C ALA A 53 -15.39 12.48 2.62
N ILE A 54 -14.72 11.50 2.02
CA ILE A 54 -13.37 11.65 1.43
C ILE A 54 -13.40 12.73 0.34
N GLU A 55 -14.37 12.66 -0.59
CA GLU A 55 -14.47 13.59 -1.72
C GLU A 55 -14.62 15.05 -1.28
N HIS A 56 -15.35 15.29 -0.20
CA HIS A 56 -15.68 16.63 0.28
C HIS A 56 -14.82 17.11 1.47
N SER A 57 -13.84 16.30 1.93
CA SER A 57 -12.98 16.65 3.05
C SER A 57 -12.04 17.81 2.71
N GLU A 58 -12.21 18.95 3.37
CA GLU A 58 -11.26 20.05 3.31
C GLU A 58 -9.94 19.66 4.00
N PHE A 59 -10.03 18.86 5.09
CA PHE A 59 -8.86 18.36 5.79
C PHE A 59 -7.94 17.52 4.88
N LEU A 60 -8.49 16.58 4.11
CA LEU A 60 -7.68 15.74 3.19
C LEU A 60 -6.98 16.56 2.12
N ARG A 61 -7.60 17.65 1.64
CA ARG A 61 -7.00 18.57 0.66
C ARG A 61 -5.82 19.37 1.22
N GLU A 62 -5.81 19.60 2.53
CA GLU A 62 -4.67 20.22 3.22
C GLU A 62 -3.62 19.18 3.63
N PHE A 63 -4.08 17.98 3.99
CA PHE A 63 -3.24 16.89 4.49
C PHE A 63 -2.37 16.24 3.40
N ALA A 64 -2.92 16.02 2.19
CA ALA A 64 -2.27 15.32 1.09
C ALA A 64 -2.45 16.04 -0.25
N ASP A 65 -1.62 15.74 -1.23
CA ASP A 65 -1.91 16.08 -2.62
C ASP A 65 -3.11 15.26 -3.08
N PHE A 66 -4.30 15.87 -2.95
CA PHE A 66 -5.60 15.22 -3.12
C PHE A 66 -6.25 15.61 -4.43
N GLU A 67 -6.73 14.62 -5.18
CA GLU A 67 -7.43 14.83 -6.44
C GLU A 67 -8.68 13.94 -6.54
N VAL A 68 -9.79 14.50 -7.03
CA VAL A 68 -10.90 13.72 -7.57
C VAL A 68 -10.78 13.75 -9.08
N ARG A 69 -10.57 12.59 -9.70
CA ARG A 69 -10.26 12.51 -11.12
C ARG A 69 -11.09 11.44 -11.82
N THR A 70 -11.62 11.82 -12.98
CA THR A 70 -12.20 10.87 -13.94
C THR A 70 -11.12 10.43 -14.92
N THR A 71 -10.91 9.11 -15.01
CA THR A 71 -9.93 8.49 -15.90
C THR A 71 -10.64 7.58 -16.89
N THR A 72 -10.23 7.64 -18.16
CA THR A 72 -10.61 6.66 -19.18
C THR A 72 -9.40 5.80 -19.51
N GLY A 73 -9.48 4.52 -19.18
CA GLY A 73 -8.44 3.53 -19.42
C GLY A 73 -9.02 2.29 -20.07
N GLY A 74 -8.39 1.80 -21.15
CA GLY A 74 -8.95 0.69 -21.90
C GLY A 74 -10.36 1.03 -22.42
N ASP A 75 -11.34 0.22 -22.01
CA ASP A 75 -12.75 0.39 -22.39
C ASP A 75 -13.62 0.94 -21.22
N PHE A 76 -12.98 1.34 -20.12
CA PHE A 76 -13.67 1.78 -18.91
C PHE A 76 -13.37 3.25 -18.59
N THR A 77 -14.34 3.88 -17.93
CA THR A 77 -14.19 5.21 -17.34
C THR A 77 -14.61 5.12 -15.89
N TRP A 78 -13.77 5.66 -14.99
CA TRP A 78 -14.04 5.67 -13.56
C TRP A 78 -13.68 7.02 -12.95
N THR A 79 -14.31 7.35 -11.84
CA THR A 79 -13.96 8.52 -11.03
C THR A 79 -13.44 8.02 -9.67
N GLY A 80 -12.20 8.32 -9.38
CA GLY A 80 -11.53 7.95 -8.14
C GLY A 80 -11.14 9.18 -7.33
N ARG A 81 -10.84 8.96 -6.07
CA ARG A 81 -10.33 9.92 -5.09
C ARG A 81 -8.93 9.49 -4.73
N TYR A 82 -7.96 10.34 -5.06
CA TYR A 82 -6.54 10.01 -5.02
C TYR A 82 -5.84 10.83 -3.96
N LEU A 83 -4.96 10.18 -3.18
CA LEU A 83 -4.01 10.84 -2.30
C LEU A 83 -2.61 10.42 -2.76
N TYR A 84 -1.82 11.38 -3.22
CA TYR A 84 -0.49 11.14 -3.77
C TYR A 84 0.59 11.45 -2.75
N GLY A 85 1.56 10.53 -2.62
CA GLY A 85 2.81 10.70 -1.89
C GLY A 85 4.00 10.88 -2.84
N HIS A 86 5.21 10.62 -2.32
CA HIS A 86 6.46 10.68 -3.07
C HIS A 86 6.62 9.51 -4.05
N GLU A 87 6.40 8.29 -3.57
CA GLU A 87 6.55 7.04 -4.35
C GLU A 87 5.28 6.20 -4.36
N THR A 88 4.31 6.53 -3.51
CA THR A 88 3.11 5.74 -3.30
C THR A 88 1.85 6.59 -3.36
N TYR A 89 0.72 5.98 -3.68
CA TYR A 89 -0.56 6.67 -3.62
C TYR A 89 -1.72 5.73 -3.22
N LEU A 90 -2.85 6.32 -2.94
CA LEU A 90 -4.10 5.65 -2.57
C LEU A 90 -5.19 6.03 -3.55
N GLU A 91 -6.05 5.06 -3.89
CA GLU A 91 -7.25 5.29 -4.68
C GLU A 91 -8.49 4.85 -3.88
N PHE A 92 -9.46 5.73 -3.72
CA PHE A 92 -10.71 5.41 -3.08
C PHE A 92 -11.87 5.50 -4.06
N PHE A 93 -12.69 4.47 -4.04
CA PHE A 93 -13.95 4.39 -4.76
C PHE A 93 -15.08 4.18 -3.77
N GLY A 94 -16.25 4.70 -4.08
CA GLY A 94 -17.45 4.36 -3.33
C GLY A 94 -18.14 3.15 -3.94
N GLU A 95 -18.92 2.45 -3.16
CA GLU A 95 -19.78 1.39 -3.66
C GLU A 95 -20.55 1.86 -4.91
N GLY A 96 -20.42 1.09 -6.01
CA GLY A 96 -21.02 1.37 -7.31
C GLY A 96 -20.20 2.30 -8.23
N ASP A 97 -19.05 2.83 -7.84
CA ASP A 97 -18.21 3.68 -8.70
C ASP A 97 -17.44 2.86 -9.75
N LEU A 98 -17.16 1.60 -9.47
CA LEU A 98 -16.49 0.67 -10.39
C LEU A 98 -17.47 -0.33 -10.97
N PRO A 99 -17.18 -0.92 -12.14
CA PRO A 99 -18.05 -1.95 -12.74
C PRO A 99 -17.77 -3.34 -12.17
N GLY A 100 -18.75 -4.24 -12.36
CA GLY A 100 -18.58 -5.66 -12.05
C GLY A 100 -18.43 -5.96 -10.58
N GLN A 101 -17.53 -6.87 -10.24
CA GLN A 101 -17.27 -7.28 -8.86
C GLN A 101 -16.62 -6.20 -8.00
N ASP A 102 -15.91 -5.25 -8.61
CA ASP A 102 -15.32 -4.11 -7.91
C ASP A 102 -16.36 -3.03 -7.53
N ALA A 103 -17.62 -3.19 -7.93
CA ALA A 103 -18.70 -2.30 -7.52
C ALA A 103 -19.07 -2.44 -6.04
N GLU A 104 -18.73 -3.56 -5.40
CA GLU A 104 -19.16 -3.88 -4.07
C GLU A 104 -18.22 -3.32 -2.99
N PHE A 105 -18.79 -2.83 -1.89
CA PHE A 105 -18.04 -2.44 -0.70
C PHE A 105 -17.13 -3.58 -0.23
N GLY A 106 -15.89 -3.24 0.13
CA GLY A 106 -14.86 -4.18 0.53
C GLY A 106 -14.05 -4.78 -0.61
N SER A 107 -14.36 -4.47 -1.88
CA SER A 107 -13.46 -4.77 -2.98
C SER A 107 -12.21 -3.90 -2.89
N SER A 108 -11.06 -4.45 -3.27
CA SER A 108 -9.77 -3.76 -3.19
C SER A 108 -8.77 -4.34 -4.17
N GLY A 109 -7.65 -3.67 -4.35
CA GLY A 109 -6.55 -4.18 -5.14
C GLY A 109 -5.21 -3.60 -4.71
N LEU A 110 -4.15 -4.26 -5.17
CA LEU A 110 -2.78 -3.93 -4.85
C LEU A 110 -1.98 -3.85 -6.14
N GLY A 111 -1.57 -2.64 -6.50
CA GLY A 111 -0.61 -2.38 -7.57
C GLY A 111 0.81 -2.37 -7.00
N ILE A 112 1.65 -3.26 -7.50
CA ILE A 112 3.09 -3.33 -7.20
C ILE A 112 3.86 -3.13 -8.50
N SER A 113 4.85 -2.23 -8.53
CA SER A 113 5.49 -1.84 -9.78
C SER A 113 6.99 -2.06 -9.78
N THR A 114 7.53 -2.21 -10.98
CA THR A 114 8.97 -2.21 -11.22
C THR A 114 9.54 -0.79 -11.18
N GLU A 115 10.84 -0.68 -10.89
CA GLU A 115 11.60 0.57 -10.95
C GLU A 115 12.45 0.68 -12.22
N HIS A 116 12.79 -0.47 -12.85
CA HIS A 116 13.58 -0.52 -14.08
C HIS A 116 12.81 -1.17 -15.22
N ALA A 117 12.93 -0.59 -16.40
CA ALA A 117 12.32 -1.12 -17.61
C ALA A 117 12.86 -2.51 -17.94
N GLY A 118 11.93 -3.47 -18.10
CA GLY A 118 12.22 -4.86 -18.40
C GLY A 118 12.22 -5.80 -17.21
N ASP A 119 12.14 -5.30 -15.97
CA ASP A 119 12.06 -6.15 -14.77
C ASP A 119 10.78 -6.99 -14.74
N MET A 120 9.69 -6.49 -15.34
CA MET A 120 8.44 -7.25 -15.47
C MET A 120 8.64 -8.59 -16.19
N ALA A 121 9.50 -8.64 -17.21
CA ALA A 121 9.81 -9.88 -17.90
C ALA A 121 10.50 -10.91 -16.98
N THR A 122 11.31 -10.44 -16.01
CA THR A 122 11.91 -11.29 -15.01
C THR A 122 10.86 -11.80 -14.01
N VAL A 123 9.93 -10.96 -13.58
CA VAL A 123 8.80 -11.38 -12.74
C VAL A 123 7.95 -12.45 -13.44
N ALA A 124 7.63 -12.24 -14.72
CA ALA A 124 6.90 -13.22 -15.52
C ALA A 124 7.64 -14.57 -15.60
N GLN A 125 8.97 -14.55 -15.84
CA GLN A 125 9.77 -15.75 -15.86
C GLN A 125 9.81 -16.46 -14.51
N ASN A 126 9.91 -15.71 -13.41
CA ASN A 126 9.89 -16.27 -12.05
C ASN A 126 8.57 -16.99 -11.75
N LEU A 127 7.42 -16.48 -12.24
CA LEU A 127 6.12 -17.19 -12.16
C LEU A 127 6.13 -18.47 -12.99
N VAL A 128 6.65 -18.44 -14.22
CA VAL A 128 6.77 -19.63 -15.08
C VAL A 128 7.65 -20.70 -14.41
N ASP A 129 8.74 -20.30 -13.77
CA ASP A 129 9.64 -21.21 -13.04
C ASP A 129 8.96 -21.84 -11.81
N GLN A 130 7.95 -21.17 -11.24
CA GLN A 130 7.05 -21.72 -10.22
C GLN A 130 5.94 -22.62 -10.82
N GLY A 131 5.87 -22.76 -12.14
CA GLY A 131 4.85 -23.53 -12.85
C GLY A 131 3.52 -22.79 -13.03
N ILE A 132 3.54 -21.46 -12.95
CA ILE A 132 2.37 -20.59 -13.09
C ILE A 132 2.45 -19.86 -14.44
N GLU A 133 1.40 -19.97 -15.25
CA GLU A 133 1.27 -19.20 -16.49
C GLU A 133 0.70 -17.81 -16.13
N PRO A 134 1.46 -16.72 -16.26
CA PRO A 134 0.97 -15.39 -15.93
C PRO A 134 -0.08 -14.90 -16.91
N ALA A 135 -1.03 -14.10 -16.42
CA ALA A 135 -1.96 -13.34 -17.24
C ALA A 135 -1.42 -11.92 -17.43
N GLU A 136 -1.16 -11.54 -18.68
CA GLU A 136 -0.55 -10.26 -19.04
C GLU A 136 -1.52 -9.39 -19.85
N GLY A 137 -1.35 -8.08 -19.75
CA GLY A 137 -2.09 -7.13 -20.57
C GLY A 137 -1.47 -5.75 -20.59
N LEU A 138 -2.04 -4.88 -21.42
CA LEU A 138 -1.63 -3.50 -21.57
C LEU A 138 -2.79 -2.58 -21.20
N GLN A 139 -2.56 -1.71 -20.24
CA GLN A 139 -3.49 -0.63 -19.93
C GLN A 139 -3.12 0.61 -20.74
N THR A 140 -4.15 1.27 -21.28
CA THR A 140 -4.00 2.54 -22.00
C THR A 140 -4.72 3.64 -21.26
N ARG A 141 -4.31 4.89 -21.48
CA ARG A 141 -4.98 6.08 -20.96
C ARG A 141 -5.38 7.02 -22.08
N ASP A 142 -6.61 7.52 -22.01
CA ASP A 142 -7.10 8.62 -22.83
C ASP A 142 -7.16 9.89 -21.95
N PHE A 143 -6.52 10.96 -22.41
CA PHE A 143 -6.50 12.25 -21.73
C PHE A 143 -7.70 13.15 -22.10
N GLY A 144 -8.74 12.58 -22.70
CA GLY A 144 -9.97 13.27 -23.06
C GLY A 144 -10.04 13.77 -24.52
N ASP A 145 -9.06 13.38 -25.34
CA ASP A 145 -9.01 13.73 -26.78
C ASP A 145 -9.26 12.53 -27.71
N GLY A 146 -9.57 11.35 -27.15
CA GLY A 146 -9.80 10.12 -27.90
C GLY A 146 -8.53 9.41 -28.34
N VAL A 147 -7.34 9.90 -27.94
CA VAL A 147 -6.06 9.27 -28.25
C VAL A 147 -5.60 8.41 -27.08
N ARG A 148 -5.55 7.09 -27.31
CA ARG A 148 -5.09 6.12 -26.31
C ARG A 148 -3.56 6.07 -26.30
N VAL A 149 -2.97 6.34 -25.15
CA VAL A 149 -1.52 6.22 -24.90
C VAL A 149 -1.26 4.95 -24.11
N PRO A 150 -0.29 4.08 -24.51
CA PRO A 150 0.16 2.97 -23.68
C PRO A 150 0.57 3.50 -22.29
N TRP A 151 -0.06 3.00 -21.23
CA TRP A 151 0.14 3.52 -19.88
C TRP A 151 1.07 2.64 -19.06
N PHE A 152 0.63 1.40 -18.80
CA PHE A 152 1.45 0.38 -18.16
C PHE A 152 1.08 -1.02 -18.64
N GLU A 153 2.06 -1.88 -18.68
CA GLU A 153 1.83 -3.33 -18.75
C GLU A 153 1.45 -3.82 -17.36
N TYR A 154 0.56 -4.79 -17.29
CA TYR A 154 0.21 -5.45 -16.04
C TYR A 154 0.33 -6.96 -16.17
N LEU A 155 0.58 -7.61 -15.02
CA LEU A 155 0.74 -9.03 -14.90
C LEU A 155 0.05 -9.52 -13.61
N ARG A 156 -0.68 -10.63 -13.73
CA ARG A 156 -1.29 -11.36 -12.63
C ARG A 156 -0.80 -12.79 -12.62
N SER A 157 -0.77 -13.41 -11.44
CA SER A 157 -0.43 -14.84 -11.30
C SER A 157 -1.52 -15.79 -11.81
N THR A 158 -2.70 -15.28 -12.17
CA THR A 158 -3.83 -16.08 -12.68
C THR A 158 -4.67 -15.28 -13.67
N SER A 159 -5.28 -15.98 -14.61
CA SER A 159 -6.33 -15.45 -15.49
C SER A 159 -7.74 -15.64 -14.92
N GLU A 160 -7.87 -16.34 -13.80
CA GLU A 160 -9.16 -16.52 -13.14
C GLU A 160 -9.63 -15.22 -12.51
N GLN A 161 -10.95 -15.05 -12.45
CA GLN A 161 -11.55 -13.90 -11.81
C GLN A 161 -11.37 -13.98 -10.28
N TYR A 162 -10.86 -12.91 -9.66
CA TYR A 162 -10.77 -12.78 -8.19
C TYR A 162 -12.16 -12.59 -7.56
N GLU A 163 -12.25 -12.75 -6.25
CA GLU A 163 -13.52 -12.56 -5.51
C GLU A 163 -13.72 -11.10 -5.07
N ALA A 164 -12.69 -10.49 -4.46
CA ALA A 164 -12.73 -9.13 -3.94
C ALA A 164 -11.37 -8.43 -3.92
N PHE A 165 -10.28 -9.13 -4.21
CA PHE A 165 -8.94 -8.56 -4.14
C PHE A 165 -8.18 -8.83 -5.42
N ASP A 166 -7.78 -7.75 -6.13
CA ASP A 166 -7.03 -7.79 -7.38
C ASP A 166 -5.56 -7.41 -7.17
N PRO A 167 -4.65 -8.37 -6.96
CA PRO A 167 -3.23 -8.09 -6.95
C PRO A 167 -2.67 -8.10 -8.38
N PHE A 168 -1.90 -7.08 -8.75
CA PHE A 168 -1.23 -7.04 -10.05
C PHE A 168 0.14 -6.36 -9.97
N ALA A 169 1.09 -6.92 -10.72
CA ALA A 169 2.34 -6.23 -11.02
C ALA A 169 2.16 -5.30 -12.20
N MET A 170 2.93 -4.22 -12.26
CA MET A 170 2.85 -3.24 -13.34
C MET A 170 4.22 -2.66 -13.68
N GLU A 171 4.40 -2.32 -14.96
CA GLU A 171 5.56 -1.58 -15.47
C GLU A 171 5.06 -0.45 -16.35
N TYR A 172 5.41 0.79 -16.01
CA TYR A 172 5.02 1.94 -16.79
C TYR A 172 5.72 1.96 -18.16
N ARG A 173 4.99 2.41 -19.18
CA ARG A 173 5.49 2.45 -20.55
C ARG A 173 6.23 3.75 -20.85
N SER A 174 7.32 3.63 -21.60
CA SER A 174 8.09 4.80 -22.06
C SER A 174 7.25 5.79 -22.86
N GLU A 175 6.23 5.30 -23.59
CA GLU A 175 5.28 6.11 -24.35
C GLU A 175 4.45 7.02 -23.43
N TYR A 176 4.10 6.53 -22.23
CA TYR A 176 3.40 7.35 -21.23
C TYR A 176 4.27 8.46 -20.69
N PHE A 177 5.51 8.15 -20.32
CA PHE A 177 6.48 9.15 -19.83
C PHE A 177 6.86 10.19 -20.91
N ALA A 178 6.85 9.80 -22.18
CA ALA A 178 7.13 10.70 -23.29
C ALA A 178 5.96 11.63 -23.64
N ASP A 179 4.73 11.33 -23.19
CA ASP A 179 3.55 12.14 -23.45
C ASP A 179 3.51 13.37 -22.51
N PRO A 180 3.53 14.60 -23.03
CA PRO A 180 3.56 15.80 -22.19
C PRO A 180 2.31 15.97 -21.30
N ARG A 181 1.22 15.26 -21.60
CA ARG A 181 -0.01 15.30 -20.81
C ARG A 181 0.07 14.42 -19.54
N SER A 182 1.06 13.51 -19.45
CA SER A 182 1.23 12.63 -18.30
C SER A 182 1.69 13.38 -17.05
N ASN A 183 2.38 14.52 -17.23
CA ASN A 183 2.92 15.35 -16.14
C ASN A 183 3.84 14.57 -15.19
N THR A 184 4.70 13.71 -15.75
CA THR A 184 5.65 12.87 -15.01
C THR A 184 7.03 13.52 -14.94
N GLY A 185 7.88 13.04 -14.02
CA GLY A 185 9.23 13.50 -13.84
C GLY A 185 10.20 13.12 -15.00
N PRO A 186 11.38 13.74 -15.06
CA PRO A 186 12.45 13.32 -15.97
C PRO A 186 13.03 11.98 -15.54
N GLU A 187 13.68 11.29 -16.47
CA GLU A 187 14.43 10.07 -16.20
C GLU A 187 15.65 10.37 -15.30
N SER A 188 15.79 9.63 -14.20
CA SER A 188 16.89 9.78 -13.23
C SER A 188 18.06 8.84 -13.51
N TYR A 189 17.80 7.72 -14.19
CA TYR A 189 18.77 6.72 -14.64
C TYR A 189 18.26 6.04 -15.91
N PRO A 190 19.13 5.41 -16.74
CA PRO A 190 18.69 4.75 -17.96
C PRO A 190 17.66 3.63 -17.68
N GLY A 191 16.50 3.70 -18.32
CA GLY A 191 15.41 2.75 -18.12
C GLY A 191 14.59 3.00 -16.84
N ASP A 192 14.61 4.21 -16.33
CA ASP A 192 13.81 4.64 -15.18
C ASP A 192 12.31 4.62 -15.51
N VAL A 193 11.59 3.70 -14.90
CA VAL A 193 10.12 3.60 -14.92
C VAL A 193 9.54 3.68 -13.51
N SER A 194 10.27 4.33 -12.61
CA SER A 194 10.00 4.35 -11.18
C SER A 194 8.70 5.05 -10.79
N ARG A 195 8.25 4.70 -9.60
CA ARG A 195 7.12 5.32 -8.91
C ARG A 195 7.35 6.82 -8.69
N ALA A 196 8.57 7.19 -8.25
CA ALA A 196 8.95 8.60 -8.04
C ALA A 196 8.90 9.42 -9.35
N ARG A 197 9.25 8.81 -10.49
CA ARG A 197 9.12 9.45 -11.79
C ARG A 197 7.67 9.62 -12.23
N TYR A 198 6.82 8.66 -11.90
CA TYR A 198 5.40 8.66 -12.26
C TYR A 198 4.60 9.69 -11.49
N LEU A 199 4.88 9.89 -10.21
CA LEU A 199 4.10 10.77 -9.33
C LEU A 199 4.55 12.23 -9.45
N PRO A 200 3.61 13.20 -9.37
CA PRO A 200 3.94 14.61 -9.33
C PRO A 200 4.64 14.96 -8.01
N ASP A 201 5.64 15.83 -8.05
CA ASP A 201 6.42 16.27 -6.89
C ASP A 201 5.69 17.35 -6.06
N ARG A 202 4.38 17.20 -5.86
CA ARG A 202 3.54 18.13 -5.08
C ARG A 202 3.33 17.69 -3.64
N TYR A 203 3.64 16.45 -3.29
CA TYR A 203 3.53 15.93 -1.92
C TYR A 203 4.28 16.78 -0.89
N GLN A 204 5.33 17.51 -1.30
CA GLN A 204 6.14 18.35 -0.41
C GLN A 204 5.37 19.56 0.14
N ASP A 205 4.32 19.99 -0.55
CA ASP A 205 3.46 21.11 -0.13
C ASP A 205 2.40 20.68 0.91
N HIS A 206 2.34 19.38 1.22
CA HIS A 206 1.35 18.77 2.10
C HIS A 206 2.03 18.04 3.27
N LEU A 207 1.20 17.60 4.23
CA LEU A 207 1.71 16.89 5.40
C LEU A 207 2.00 15.42 5.11
N MET A 208 1.15 14.72 4.36
CA MET A 208 1.37 13.35 3.94
C MET A 208 2.60 13.26 3.04
N ARG A 209 3.48 12.30 3.35
CA ARG A 209 4.67 12.00 2.53
C ARG A 209 4.50 10.75 1.69
N ASP A 210 4.24 9.60 2.36
CA ASP A 210 4.10 8.30 1.70
C ASP A 210 3.28 7.33 2.54
N VAL A 211 2.77 6.28 1.91
CA VAL A 211 2.21 5.11 2.58
C VAL A 211 3.36 4.24 3.09
N THR A 212 3.36 3.93 4.38
CA THR A 212 4.39 3.09 5.02
C THR A 212 3.86 1.74 5.50
N ALA A 213 2.55 1.60 5.63
CA ALA A 213 1.93 0.29 5.83
C ALA A 213 0.50 0.29 5.29
N ILE A 214 0.06 -0.89 4.81
CA ILE A 214 -1.33 -1.14 4.44
C ILE A 214 -1.78 -2.48 4.99
N HIS A 215 -2.98 -2.51 5.56
CA HIS A 215 -3.62 -3.72 6.07
C HIS A 215 -4.96 -3.94 5.38
N LEU A 216 -5.11 -5.10 4.75
CA LEU A 216 -6.30 -5.52 4.02
C LEU A 216 -6.80 -6.88 4.53
N GLY A 217 -8.12 -7.04 4.64
CA GLY A 217 -8.78 -8.33 4.69
C GLY A 217 -9.08 -8.80 3.28
N VAL A 218 -8.61 -9.98 2.90
CA VAL A 218 -8.74 -10.49 1.53
C VAL A 218 -9.33 -11.90 1.54
N PRO A 219 -10.14 -12.30 0.54
CA PRO A 219 -10.60 -13.68 0.43
C PRO A 219 -9.43 -14.66 0.39
N GLU A 220 -9.55 -15.82 1.06
CA GLU A 220 -8.49 -16.83 1.09
C GLU A 220 -8.04 -17.28 -0.31
N ARG A 221 -8.99 -17.34 -1.25
CA ARG A 221 -8.70 -17.69 -2.64
C ARG A 221 -7.81 -16.63 -3.30
N ASP A 222 -8.12 -15.34 -3.11
CA ASP A 222 -7.35 -14.24 -3.69
C ASP A 222 -5.99 -14.12 -3.01
N LEU A 223 -5.91 -14.40 -1.69
CA LEU A 223 -4.64 -14.48 -0.97
C LEU A 223 -3.74 -15.57 -1.56
N ALA A 224 -4.29 -16.75 -1.87
CA ALA A 224 -3.53 -17.85 -2.45
C ALA A 224 -2.93 -17.53 -3.83
N THR A 225 -3.57 -16.68 -4.63
CA THR A 225 -3.04 -16.22 -5.93
C THR A 225 -2.08 -15.03 -5.79
N THR A 226 -2.13 -14.31 -4.67
CA THR A 226 -1.25 -13.18 -4.38
C THR A 226 0.16 -13.62 -4.00
N VAL A 227 0.29 -14.65 -3.18
CA VAL A 227 1.59 -15.13 -2.66
C VAL A 227 2.60 -15.40 -3.77
N PRO A 228 2.29 -16.18 -4.83
CA PRO A 228 3.24 -16.44 -5.90
C PRO A 228 3.70 -15.17 -6.63
N LEU A 229 2.82 -14.18 -6.80
CA LEU A 229 3.16 -12.91 -7.44
C LEU A 229 4.16 -12.11 -6.60
N LEU A 230 3.94 -12.06 -5.29
CA LEU A 230 4.86 -11.39 -4.35
C LEU A 230 6.23 -12.07 -4.34
N GLU A 231 6.27 -13.41 -4.25
CA GLU A 231 7.52 -14.18 -4.29
C GLU A 231 8.26 -13.99 -5.62
N ALA A 232 7.53 -13.98 -6.76
CA ALA A 232 8.12 -13.73 -8.07
C ALA A 232 8.70 -12.32 -8.20
N GLY A 233 8.15 -11.35 -7.46
CA GLY A 233 8.61 -9.96 -7.37
C GLY A 233 9.75 -9.74 -6.38
N GLY A 234 10.23 -10.79 -5.70
CA GLY A 234 11.35 -10.70 -4.77
C GLY A 234 10.98 -10.41 -3.31
N TYR A 235 9.69 -10.44 -2.94
CA TYR A 235 9.28 -10.29 -1.55
C TYR A 235 9.60 -11.54 -0.72
N ASP A 236 10.08 -11.34 0.51
CA ASP A 236 10.11 -12.38 1.55
C ASP A 236 8.74 -12.49 2.21
N VAL A 237 7.95 -13.49 1.79
CA VAL A 237 6.57 -13.67 2.26
C VAL A 237 6.55 -14.37 3.60
N GLN A 238 6.22 -13.64 4.66
CA GLN A 238 6.12 -14.16 6.03
C GLN A 238 4.68 -14.57 6.34
N THR A 239 4.45 -15.85 6.59
CA THR A 239 3.15 -16.37 7.03
C THR A 239 2.88 -16.00 8.48
N THR A 240 1.68 -15.49 8.75
CA THR A 240 1.16 -15.20 10.10
C THR A 240 0.07 -16.20 10.49
N SER A 241 -0.55 -16.02 11.67
CA SER A 241 -1.70 -16.84 12.07
C SER A 241 -2.98 -16.54 11.29
N THR A 242 -3.06 -15.38 10.61
CA THR A 242 -4.27 -14.92 9.91
C THR A 242 -4.04 -14.71 8.41
N GLY A 243 -2.81 -14.71 7.93
CA GLY A 243 -2.50 -14.43 6.53
C GLY A 243 -1.01 -14.28 6.27
N ILE A 244 -0.61 -13.20 5.62
CA ILE A 244 0.79 -12.92 5.29
C ILE A 244 1.18 -11.47 5.63
N VAL A 245 2.48 -11.26 5.76
CA VAL A 245 3.11 -9.94 5.83
C VAL A 245 4.32 -9.94 4.91
N VAL A 246 4.49 -8.85 4.15
CA VAL A 246 5.66 -8.57 3.33
C VAL A 246 6.12 -7.14 3.52
N ASP A 247 7.41 -6.87 3.27
CA ASP A 247 8.00 -5.54 3.37
C ASP A 247 8.93 -5.34 2.17
N ASP A 248 8.79 -4.23 1.45
CA ASP A 248 9.67 -3.87 0.32
C ASP A 248 10.81 -2.90 0.71
N GLY A 249 10.99 -2.69 2.01
CA GLY A 249 11.95 -1.73 2.56
C GLY A 249 11.39 -0.30 2.68
N GLY A 250 10.17 -0.05 2.21
CA GLY A 250 9.47 1.23 2.30
C GLY A 250 8.04 1.10 2.82
N THR A 251 7.34 0.05 2.37
CA THR A 251 5.95 -0.20 2.74
C THR A 251 5.73 -1.63 3.22
N LEU A 252 5.17 -1.76 4.42
CA LEU A 252 4.74 -3.03 4.98
C LEU A 252 3.31 -3.34 4.51
N ILE A 253 3.13 -4.50 3.87
CA ILE A 253 1.83 -4.96 3.38
C ILE A 253 1.38 -6.14 4.24
N ARG A 254 0.25 -6.02 4.90
CA ARG A 254 -0.40 -7.08 5.65
C ARG A 254 -1.70 -7.49 4.97
N LEU A 255 -1.83 -8.77 4.65
CA LEU A 255 -3.03 -9.37 4.08
C LEU A 255 -3.55 -10.46 5.02
N ASP A 256 -4.71 -10.26 5.61
CA ASP A 256 -5.39 -11.26 6.45
C ASP A 256 -6.44 -12.01 5.62
N GLY A 257 -6.41 -13.35 5.63
CA GLY A 257 -7.42 -14.19 4.98
C GLY A 257 -8.75 -14.12 5.71
N VAL A 258 -9.80 -13.69 5.00
CA VAL A 258 -11.15 -13.50 5.56
C VAL A 258 -12.21 -13.99 4.57
N PRO A 259 -13.45 -14.28 5.02
CA PRO A 259 -14.57 -14.46 4.10
C PRO A 259 -14.80 -13.21 3.22
N ARG A 260 -15.33 -13.39 1.99
CA ARG A 260 -15.65 -12.28 1.08
C ARG A 260 -16.45 -11.15 1.75
N ALA A 261 -17.42 -11.51 2.57
CA ALA A 261 -18.29 -10.54 3.26
C ALA A 261 -17.51 -9.64 4.25
N GLU A 262 -16.33 -10.08 4.68
CA GLU A 262 -15.46 -9.33 5.59
C GLU A 262 -14.24 -8.75 4.87
N ALA A 263 -14.14 -8.86 3.53
CA ALA A 263 -13.02 -8.34 2.78
C ALA A 263 -13.00 -6.81 2.77
N GLY A 264 -11.83 -6.20 2.56
CA GLY A 264 -11.65 -4.76 2.38
C GLY A 264 -10.52 -4.17 3.21
N LEU A 265 -10.37 -2.87 3.07
CA LEU A 265 -9.34 -2.08 3.74
C LEU A 265 -9.58 -2.03 5.26
N ARG A 266 -8.50 -2.16 6.04
CA ARG A 266 -8.53 -2.08 7.51
C ARG A 266 -7.82 -0.85 8.03
N SER A 267 -6.58 -0.64 7.58
CA SER A 267 -5.81 0.53 7.98
C SER A 267 -4.72 0.86 6.99
N ILE A 268 -4.31 2.12 7.01
CA ILE A 268 -3.19 2.67 6.28
C ILE A 268 -2.31 3.41 7.27
N GLU A 269 -1.00 3.16 7.27
CA GLU A 269 -0.04 4.01 7.95
C GLU A 269 0.68 4.89 6.92
N MET A 270 0.96 6.13 7.31
CA MET A 270 1.60 7.12 6.44
C MET A 270 2.73 7.82 7.19
N SER A 271 3.83 8.07 6.50
CA SER A 271 4.85 9.02 6.94
C SER A 271 4.42 10.45 6.62
N LEU A 272 4.95 11.39 7.38
CA LEU A 272 4.65 12.82 7.24
C LEU A 272 5.92 13.60 6.88
N ASN A 273 5.76 14.71 6.15
CA ASN A 273 6.85 15.63 5.79
C ASN A 273 7.38 16.45 6.96
N GLY A 274 6.70 16.39 8.11
CA GLY A 274 7.13 17.06 9.33
C GLY A 274 6.43 16.51 10.57
N PRO A 275 7.02 16.73 11.76
CA PRO A 275 6.45 16.23 13.00
C PRO A 275 5.23 17.02 13.44
N VAL A 276 4.19 16.33 13.88
CA VAL A 276 3.00 16.87 14.54
C VAL A 276 3.17 16.70 16.04
N LEU A 277 3.00 17.76 16.82
CA LEU A 277 3.22 17.73 18.27
C LEU A 277 2.10 17.01 19.01
N ASP A 278 0.86 17.41 18.73
CA ASP A 278 -0.33 16.86 19.37
C ASP A 278 -1.09 16.01 18.34
N GLN A 279 -1.64 14.88 18.78
CA GLN A 279 -2.48 14.05 17.92
C GLN A 279 -3.74 14.81 17.49
N GLN A 280 -3.99 14.83 16.20
CA GLN A 280 -5.24 15.27 15.59
C GLN A 280 -6.07 14.04 15.23
N VAL A 281 -7.38 14.12 15.34
CA VAL A 281 -8.30 13.03 15.02
C VAL A 281 -9.39 13.58 14.10
N GLU A 282 -9.49 13.03 12.91
CA GLU A 282 -10.49 13.40 11.91
C GLU A 282 -11.40 12.21 11.61
N GLN A 283 -12.70 12.43 11.75
CA GLN A 283 -13.71 11.47 11.36
C GLN A 283 -14.08 11.72 9.89
N ILE A 284 -13.89 10.73 9.02
CA ILE A 284 -14.14 10.83 7.59
C ILE A 284 -15.10 9.70 7.18
N GLY A 285 -16.40 10.00 7.20
CA GLY A 285 -17.44 8.99 7.07
C GLY A 285 -17.34 7.95 8.18
N ASN A 286 -17.32 6.67 7.81
CA ASN A 286 -17.17 5.53 8.71
C ASN A 286 -15.69 5.12 8.90
N SER A 287 -14.77 6.09 8.82
CA SER A 287 -13.35 5.89 9.03
C SER A 287 -12.76 6.98 9.91
N THR A 288 -11.62 6.72 10.56
CA THR A 288 -10.98 7.65 11.48
C THR A 288 -9.51 7.81 11.13
N LEU A 289 -9.09 9.04 10.84
CA LEU A 289 -7.70 9.41 10.57
C LEU A 289 -7.07 10.05 11.81
N TYR A 290 -6.02 9.42 12.32
CA TYR A 290 -5.17 9.90 13.41
C TYR A 290 -3.89 10.47 12.82
N VAL A 291 -3.63 11.76 13.03
CA VAL A 291 -2.42 12.43 12.54
C VAL A 291 -1.54 12.81 13.71
N GLY A 292 -0.30 12.29 13.72
CA GLY A 292 0.62 12.46 14.86
C GLY A 292 0.30 11.55 16.06
N PRO A 293 0.98 11.75 17.22
CA PRO A 293 2.14 12.62 17.36
C PRO A 293 3.35 12.12 16.57
N ARG A 294 4.30 12.99 16.32
CA ARG A 294 5.49 12.79 15.49
C ARG A 294 5.20 12.83 14.00
N ASP A 295 5.93 12.06 13.20
CA ASP A 295 5.99 12.06 11.74
C ASP A 295 5.21 10.92 11.11
N ARG A 296 4.09 10.52 11.73
CA ARG A 296 3.23 9.45 11.25
C ARG A 296 1.75 9.80 11.35
N ALA A 297 0.96 9.18 10.47
CA ALA A 297 -0.49 9.13 10.56
C ALA A 297 -0.99 7.69 10.41
N VAL A 298 -2.16 7.40 10.96
CA VAL A 298 -2.84 6.12 10.84
C VAL A 298 -4.29 6.37 10.47
N TRP A 299 -4.76 5.75 9.40
CA TRP A 299 -6.15 5.82 8.97
C TRP A 299 -6.81 4.46 9.14
N GLU A 300 -7.82 4.36 9.97
CA GLU A 300 -8.55 3.15 10.29
C GLU A 300 -9.93 3.16 9.61
N PHE A 301 -10.31 2.01 9.07
CA PHE A 301 -11.56 1.80 8.34
C PHE A 301 -12.37 0.69 8.99
N ASP A 302 -13.68 0.88 9.06
CA ASP A 302 -14.59 -0.17 9.50
C ASP A 302 -14.67 -1.28 8.45
N ALA A 303 -14.61 -2.52 8.90
CA ALA A 303 -14.84 -3.67 8.02
C ALA A 303 -16.30 -3.70 7.56
N PRO A 304 -16.60 -4.23 6.35
CA PRO A 304 -17.96 -4.61 5.99
C PRO A 304 -18.56 -5.54 7.06
N GLU A 305 -19.86 -5.32 7.40
CA GLU A 305 -20.60 -6.15 8.35
C GLU A 305 -21.32 -7.32 7.64
#